data_e5ada5adb0cdfc46e1b4c9632880c265
#
_entry.id   e5ada5adb0cdfc46e1b4c9632880c265
#
_cell.length_a   1.000
_cell.length_b   1.000
_cell.length_c   1.000
_cell.angle_alpha   90.00
_cell.angle_beta   90.00
_cell.angle_gamma   90.00
#
_symmetry.space_group_name_H-M   'P 1'
#
loop_
_entity.id
_entity.type
_entity.pdbx_description
1 polymer ?
#
loop_
_entity_poly.entity_id
_entity_poly.type
_entity_poly.pdbx_seq_one_letter_code
_entity_poly.pdbx_strand_id
1 'polypeptide(L)'
;VTTPAVAAAAGWLAGVLDQPALAAARDALATHGRARLTGLVGPARALVPALLLRAPVLFVVPRERDVEELAQDLRTLAAEAGLDGAVLPFPAPGPPPFRGLPRHADASARRAAALLQARAGGVRALVASPYGLLRPSLTPALLDTRVVRLCTGDEMTPEILLEALDESGYVREDPVTAPGQMARRGGILDVFPVG
;
A
#
# COMPACT_ATOMS: atom_id res chain seq x y z
N VAL A 1 16.40 -10.35 22.53
CA VAL A 1 15.00 -9.88 22.67
C VAL A 1 14.22 -10.50 21.52
N THR A 2 13.51 -11.60 21.81
CA THR A 2 12.70 -12.36 20.82
C THR A 2 11.54 -11.45 20.40
N THR A 3 11.44 -11.17 19.13
CA THR A 3 10.34 -10.35 18.56
C THR A 3 9.05 -11.16 18.70
N PRO A 4 7.99 -10.66 19.35
CA PRO A 4 6.77 -11.43 19.62
C PRO A 4 6.02 -11.92 18.37
N ALA A 5 6.28 -11.33 17.20
CA ALA A 5 5.71 -11.78 15.93
C ALA A 5 6.26 -13.13 15.42
N VAL A 6 7.39 -13.58 15.93
CA VAL A 6 8.04 -14.84 15.50
C VAL A 6 7.50 -16.05 16.28
N ALA A 7 6.94 -15.85 17.45
CA ALA A 7 6.45 -16.95 18.30
C ALA A 7 5.19 -17.65 17.76
N ALA A 8 4.46 -17.00 16.85
CA ALA A 8 3.23 -17.54 16.25
C ALA A 8 3.41 -18.03 14.81
N ALA A 9 4.60 -17.88 14.25
CA ALA A 9 4.86 -18.27 12.87
C ALA A 9 4.80 -19.80 12.70
N ALA A 10 4.24 -20.26 11.59
CA ALA A 10 4.18 -21.67 11.23
C ALA A 10 5.57 -22.33 11.37
N GLY A 11 5.61 -23.58 11.86
CA GLY A 11 6.86 -24.25 12.28
C GLY A 11 7.99 -24.28 11.24
N TRP A 12 7.67 -24.19 9.95
CA TRP A 12 8.68 -24.08 8.88
C TRP A 12 9.44 -22.75 8.88
N LEU A 13 8.82 -21.68 9.37
CA LEU A 13 9.45 -20.35 9.48
C LEU A 13 10.53 -20.30 10.56
N ALA A 14 10.36 -21.06 11.64
CA ALA A 14 11.37 -21.16 12.68
C ALA A 14 12.69 -21.68 12.09
N GLY A 15 12.62 -22.73 11.27
CA GLY A 15 13.80 -23.29 10.58
C GLY A 15 14.48 -22.30 9.60
N VAL A 16 13.71 -21.38 9.01
CA VAL A 16 14.30 -20.32 8.17
C VAL A 16 15.05 -19.29 9.03
N LEU A 17 14.45 -18.87 10.15
CA LEU A 17 15.04 -17.88 11.05
C LEU A 17 16.29 -18.37 11.81
N ASP A 18 16.42 -19.70 11.97
CA ASP A 18 17.57 -20.33 12.62
C ASP A 18 18.77 -20.50 11.70
N GLN A 19 18.64 -20.13 10.42
CA GLN A 19 19.77 -20.12 9.49
C GLN A 19 20.87 -19.18 9.98
N PRO A 20 22.16 -19.60 10.04
CA PRO A 20 23.26 -18.78 10.55
C PRO A 20 23.39 -17.42 9.84
N ALA A 21 23.12 -17.39 8.53
CA ALA A 21 23.14 -16.16 7.74
C ALA A 21 22.07 -15.14 8.21
N LEU A 22 20.91 -15.60 8.63
CA LEU A 22 19.84 -14.73 9.12
C LEU A 22 20.08 -14.28 10.59
N ALA A 23 20.70 -15.14 11.39
CA ALA A 23 21.17 -14.75 12.71
C ALA A 23 22.20 -13.62 12.59
N ALA A 24 23.20 -13.76 11.73
CA ALA A 24 24.19 -12.72 11.46
C ALA A 24 23.55 -11.42 10.92
N ALA A 25 22.53 -11.52 10.09
CA ALA A 25 21.79 -10.33 9.60
C ALA A 25 21.03 -9.61 10.73
N ARG A 26 20.40 -10.36 11.64
CA ARG A 26 19.75 -9.79 12.85
C ARG A 26 20.74 -9.05 13.73
N ASP A 27 21.91 -9.66 13.97
CA ASP A 27 22.96 -9.06 14.80
C ASP A 27 23.51 -7.79 14.14
N ALA A 28 23.70 -7.80 12.82
CA ALA A 28 24.11 -6.63 12.06
C ALA A 28 23.07 -5.51 12.12
N LEU A 29 21.78 -5.83 12.00
CA LEU A 29 20.68 -4.86 12.14
C LEU A 29 20.62 -4.28 13.54
N ALA A 30 20.79 -5.12 14.58
CA ALA A 30 20.77 -4.67 15.97
C ALA A 30 21.96 -3.76 16.31
N THR A 31 23.15 -4.08 15.78
CA THR A 31 24.41 -3.39 16.11
C THR A 31 24.63 -2.16 15.23
N HIS A 32 24.34 -2.25 13.94
CA HIS A 32 24.70 -1.24 12.94
C HIS A 32 23.49 -0.56 12.28
N GLY A 33 22.26 -0.98 12.59
CA GLY A 33 21.03 -0.48 11.96
C GLY A 33 20.90 -0.85 10.48
N ARG A 34 21.80 -1.67 9.95
CA ARG A 34 21.82 -2.09 8.54
C ARG A 34 22.41 -3.49 8.38
N ALA A 35 21.89 -4.23 7.39
CA ALA A 35 22.45 -5.50 6.95
C ALA A 35 22.42 -5.58 5.41
N ARG A 36 23.36 -6.33 4.84
CA ARG A 36 23.37 -6.63 3.41
C ARG A 36 23.18 -8.13 3.23
N LEU A 37 22.12 -8.48 2.52
CA LEU A 37 21.80 -9.86 2.18
C LEU A 37 21.99 -10.05 0.68
N THR A 38 22.64 -11.15 0.30
CA THR A 38 22.86 -11.54 -1.10
C THR A 38 22.34 -12.95 -1.32
N GLY A 39 22.06 -13.31 -2.57
CA GLY A 39 21.57 -14.64 -2.93
C GLY A 39 20.08 -14.89 -2.62
N LEU A 40 19.33 -13.87 -2.22
CA LEU A 40 17.88 -14.02 -2.07
C LEU A 40 17.21 -14.09 -3.44
N VAL A 41 16.51 -15.18 -3.71
CA VAL A 41 15.80 -15.44 -4.97
C VAL A 41 14.32 -15.69 -4.72
N GLY A 42 13.49 -15.35 -5.70
CA GLY A 42 12.05 -15.58 -5.63
C GLY A 42 11.42 -14.97 -4.37
N PRO A 43 10.50 -15.69 -3.71
CA PRO A 43 9.78 -15.23 -2.52
C PRO A 43 10.67 -14.89 -1.31
N ALA A 44 11.91 -15.42 -1.25
CA ALA A 44 12.83 -15.11 -0.16
C ALA A 44 13.18 -13.61 -0.10
N ARG A 45 13.13 -12.90 -1.23
CA ARG A 45 13.32 -11.43 -1.28
C ARG A 45 12.25 -10.66 -0.50
N ALA A 46 11.07 -11.22 -0.41
CA ALA A 46 9.96 -10.66 0.36
C ALA A 46 9.98 -11.15 1.80
N LEU A 47 10.06 -12.46 1.99
CA LEU A 47 9.91 -13.13 3.28
C LEU A 47 11.00 -12.74 4.26
N VAL A 48 12.27 -12.81 3.85
CA VAL A 48 13.39 -12.59 4.76
C VAL A 48 13.37 -11.19 5.39
N PRO A 49 13.25 -10.08 4.63
CA PRO A 49 13.11 -8.76 5.24
C PRO A 49 11.85 -8.61 6.09
N ALA A 50 10.73 -9.21 5.67
CA ALA A 50 9.47 -9.15 6.44
C ALA A 50 9.58 -9.82 7.81
N LEU A 51 10.41 -10.85 7.93
CA LEU A 51 10.69 -11.55 9.19
C LEU A 51 11.75 -10.84 10.05
N LEU A 52 12.75 -10.22 9.41
CA LEU A 52 13.84 -9.56 10.12
C LEU A 52 13.48 -8.17 10.64
N LEU A 53 12.58 -7.46 9.95
CA LEU A 53 12.25 -6.08 10.25
C LEU A 53 10.93 -5.97 11.01
N ARG A 54 10.84 -4.95 11.85
CA ARG A 54 9.58 -4.60 12.53
C ARG A 54 8.68 -3.82 11.59
N ALA A 55 7.39 -4.12 11.60
CA ALA A 55 6.40 -3.32 10.88
C ALA A 55 6.28 -1.89 11.46
N PRO A 56 5.96 -0.88 10.65
CA PRO A 56 5.82 -0.96 9.19
C PRO A 56 7.17 -1.00 8.45
N VAL A 57 7.21 -1.70 7.31
CA VAL A 57 8.41 -1.84 6.47
C VAL A 57 8.17 -1.20 5.11
N LEU A 58 9.10 -0.38 4.65
CA LEU A 58 9.12 0.11 3.27
C LEU A 58 10.02 -0.79 2.41
N PHE A 59 9.42 -1.48 1.46
CA PHE A 59 10.13 -2.22 0.42
C PHE A 59 10.32 -1.34 -0.80
N VAL A 60 11.57 -1.15 -1.21
CA VAL A 60 11.90 -0.41 -2.43
C VAL A 60 12.40 -1.38 -3.48
N VAL A 61 11.61 -1.58 -4.53
CA VAL A 61 11.94 -2.46 -5.65
C VAL A 61 12.53 -1.66 -6.82
N PRO A 62 13.47 -2.21 -7.58
CA PRO A 62 14.17 -1.45 -8.63
C PRO A 62 13.25 -0.97 -9.75
N ARG A 63 12.21 -1.73 -10.09
CA ARG A 63 11.35 -1.48 -11.25
C ARG A 63 9.89 -1.36 -10.83
N GLU A 64 9.17 -0.48 -11.47
CA GLU A 64 7.75 -0.23 -11.20
C GLU A 64 6.88 -1.49 -11.35
N ARG A 65 7.16 -2.32 -12.36
CA ARG A 65 6.43 -3.58 -12.58
C ARG A 65 6.57 -4.59 -11.45
N ASP A 66 7.63 -4.49 -10.65
CA ASP A 66 7.91 -5.43 -9.55
C ASP A 66 7.12 -5.04 -8.27
N VAL A 67 6.47 -3.87 -8.25
CA VAL A 67 5.73 -3.37 -7.08
C VAL A 67 4.55 -4.26 -6.73
N GLU A 68 3.70 -4.57 -7.71
CA GLU A 68 2.51 -5.37 -7.47
C GLU A 68 2.87 -6.84 -7.22
N GLU A 69 3.84 -7.38 -7.96
CA GLU A 69 4.33 -8.75 -7.78
C GLU A 69 4.84 -8.97 -6.36
N LEU A 70 5.74 -8.10 -5.87
CA LEU A 70 6.26 -8.22 -4.52
C LEU A 70 5.18 -7.99 -3.45
N ALA A 71 4.25 -7.06 -3.68
CA ALA A 71 3.15 -6.83 -2.75
C ALA A 71 2.25 -8.07 -2.63
N GLN A 72 1.99 -8.76 -3.74
CA GLN A 72 1.22 -10.00 -3.74
C GLN A 72 1.95 -11.13 -3.03
N ASP A 73 3.24 -11.31 -3.30
CA ASP A 73 4.09 -12.29 -2.60
C ASP A 73 4.06 -12.04 -1.08
N LEU A 74 4.24 -10.79 -0.68
CA LEU A 74 4.21 -10.40 0.73
C LEU A 74 2.86 -10.65 1.39
N ARG A 75 1.73 -10.41 0.71
CA ARG A 75 0.40 -10.70 1.24
C ARG A 75 0.22 -12.19 1.51
N THR A 76 0.58 -13.02 0.53
CA THR A 76 0.50 -14.48 0.66
C THR A 76 1.38 -14.98 1.80
N LEU A 77 2.63 -14.54 1.84
CA LEU A 77 3.59 -14.97 2.86
C LEU A 77 3.21 -14.43 4.26
N ALA A 78 2.69 -13.22 4.36
CA ALA A 78 2.23 -12.67 5.63
C ALA A 78 1.03 -13.46 6.19
N ALA A 79 0.08 -13.82 5.33
CA ALA A 79 -1.06 -14.65 5.72
C ALA A 79 -0.62 -16.03 6.21
N GLU A 80 0.25 -16.70 5.46
CA GLU A 80 0.82 -18.02 5.81
C GLU A 80 1.67 -17.98 7.10
N ALA A 81 2.34 -16.85 7.32
CA ALA A 81 3.19 -16.63 8.49
C ALA A 81 2.43 -16.14 9.72
N GLY A 82 1.14 -15.89 9.62
CA GLY A 82 0.36 -15.27 10.69
C GLY A 82 0.84 -13.86 11.07
N LEU A 83 1.36 -13.11 10.09
CA LEU A 83 1.84 -11.74 10.31
C LEU A 83 0.71 -10.75 10.09
N ASP A 84 0.34 -10.03 11.13
CA ASP A 84 -0.71 -9.02 11.07
C ASP A 84 -0.30 -7.77 10.27
N GLY A 85 -1.30 -7.10 9.72
CA GLY A 85 -1.17 -5.81 9.06
C GLY A 85 -1.24 -5.87 7.53
N ALA A 86 -1.69 -4.76 6.94
CA ALA A 86 -1.91 -4.65 5.51
C ALA A 86 -0.61 -4.51 4.73
N VAL A 87 -0.53 -5.15 3.57
CA VAL A 87 0.54 -4.95 2.59
C VAL A 87 0.00 -4.11 1.44
N LEU A 88 0.56 -2.93 1.26
CA LEU A 88 0.06 -1.90 0.35
C LEU A 88 1.05 -1.68 -0.81
N PRO A 89 0.63 -1.87 -2.06
CA PRO A 89 1.38 -1.39 -3.20
C PRO A 89 1.26 0.14 -3.30
N PHE A 90 2.36 0.79 -3.64
CA PHE A 90 2.41 2.24 -3.86
C PHE A 90 2.97 2.52 -5.26
N PRO A 91 2.16 2.30 -6.30
CA PRO A 91 2.60 2.43 -7.68
C PRO A 91 2.89 3.87 -8.07
N ALA A 92 3.65 4.08 -9.14
CA ALA A 92 3.79 5.40 -9.73
C ALA A 92 2.47 5.88 -10.36
N PRO A 93 2.14 7.18 -10.28
CA PRO A 93 0.84 7.69 -10.73
C PRO A 93 0.70 7.76 -12.27
N GLY A 94 1.64 7.22 -13.01
CA GLY A 94 1.63 7.19 -14.46
C GLY A 94 2.92 7.74 -15.08
N PRO A 95 2.91 8.03 -16.39
CA PRO A 95 4.10 8.47 -17.12
C PRO A 95 4.64 9.80 -16.61
N PRO A 96 5.89 10.15 -16.98
CA PRO A 96 6.49 11.45 -16.64
C PRO A 96 5.61 12.62 -17.10
N PRO A 97 5.53 13.71 -16.31
CA PRO A 97 4.59 14.81 -16.54
C PRO A 97 4.77 15.54 -17.88
N PHE A 98 5.93 15.42 -18.53
CA PHE A 98 6.23 16.14 -19.78
C PHE A 98 5.91 15.37 -21.06
N ARG A 99 5.27 14.19 -20.97
CA ARG A 99 4.94 13.39 -22.15
C ARG A 99 3.53 13.60 -22.71
N GLY A 100 2.74 14.50 -22.13
CA GLY A 100 1.36 14.76 -22.56
C GLY A 100 0.40 13.56 -22.42
N LEU A 101 0.83 12.51 -21.74
CA LEU A 101 0.00 11.32 -21.49
C LEU A 101 -0.79 11.50 -20.20
N PRO A 102 -2.06 11.07 -20.18
CA PRO A 102 -2.88 11.16 -18.98
C PRO A 102 -2.29 10.29 -17.85
N ARG A 103 -2.56 10.68 -16.61
CA ARG A 103 -2.26 9.85 -15.44
C ARG A 103 -3.17 8.62 -15.45
N HIS A 104 -2.65 7.50 -14.97
CA HIS A 104 -3.47 6.33 -14.76
C HIS A 104 -4.36 6.54 -13.53
N ALA A 105 -5.66 6.68 -13.75
CA ALA A 105 -6.64 6.90 -12.67
C ALA A 105 -6.54 5.81 -11.59
N ASP A 106 -6.47 4.55 -12.01
CA ASP A 106 -6.31 3.40 -11.12
C ASP A 106 -5.04 3.47 -10.24
N ALA A 107 -3.88 3.83 -10.80
CA ALA A 107 -2.65 3.97 -10.03
C ALA A 107 -2.73 5.14 -9.04
N SER A 108 -3.37 6.25 -9.42
CA SER A 108 -3.61 7.40 -8.53
C SER A 108 -4.55 7.02 -7.40
N ALA A 109 -5.60 6.25 -7.70
CA ALA A 109 -6.54 5.70 -6.75
C ALA A 109 -5.84 4.81 -5.71
N ARG A 110 -5.06 3.83 -6.16
CA ARG A 110 -4.31 2.94 -5.26
C ARG A 110 -3.30 3.69 -4.38
N ARG A 111 -2.66 4.74 -4.90
CA ARG A 111 -1.77 5.59 -4.08
C ARG A 111 -2.53 6.31 -2.98
N ALA A 112 -3.70 6.89 -3.30
CA ALA A 112 -4.54 7.57 -2.32
C ALA A 112 -5.00 6.59 -1.24
N ALA A 113 -5.50 5.41 -1.63
CA ALA A 113 -5.90 4.34 -0.72
C ALA A 113 -4.75 3.90 0.20
N ALA A 114 -3.54 3.68 -0.37
CA ALA A 114 -2.38 3.31 0.42
C ALA A 114 -1.99 4.39 1.44
N LEU A 115 -2.07 5.68 1.08
CA LEU A 115 -1.79 6.78 2.02
C LEU A 115 -2.84 6.88 3.13
N LEU A 116 -4.12 6.72 2.79
CA LEU A 116 -5.23 6.72 3.76
C LEU A 116 -5.08 5.57 4.75
N GLN A 117 -4.81 4.37 4.25
CA GLN A 117 -4.64 3.20 5.09
C GLN A 117 -3.37 3.31 5.96
N ALA A 118 -2.27 3.82 5.39
CA ALA A 118 -1.04 4.07 6.16
C ALA A 118 -1.28 5.08 7.31
N ARG A 119 -2.11 6.08 7.07
CA ARG A 119 -2.49 7.06 8.10
C ARG A 119 -3.41 6.46 9.16
N ALA A 120 -4.31 5.57 8.79
CA ALA A 120 -5.18 4.86 9.73
C ALA A 120 -4.42 3.86 10.62
N GLY A 121 -3.22 3.47 10.22
CA GLY A 121 -2.40 2.48 10.93
C GLY A 121 -2.64 1.04 10.47
N GLY A 122 -2.01 0.08 11.14
CA GLY A 122 -2.17 -1.34 10.81
C GLY A 122 -1.44 -1.79 9.54
N VAL A 123 -0.47 -0.99 9.05
CA VAL A 123 0.32 -1.34 7.87
C VAL A 123 1.51 -2.21 8.27
N ARG A 124 1.64 -3.36 7.61
CA ARG A 124 2.81 -4.24 7.70
C ARG A 124 3.90 -3.78 6.77
N ALA A 125 3.55 -3.54 5.51
CA ALA A 125 4.50 -3.18 4.49
C ALA A 125 3.90 -2.22 3.45
N LEU A 126 4.73 -1.30 2.98
CA LEU A 126 4.50 -0.50 1.79
C LEU A 126 5.53 -0.93 0.74
N VAL A 127 5.07 -1.23 -0.47
CA VAL A 127 5.94 -1.63 -1.58
C VAL A 127 5.92 -0.54 -2.65
N ALA A 128 7.08 0.00 -2.99
CA ALA A 128 7.20 1.10 -3.95
C ALA A 128 8.45 0.96 -4.80
N SER A 129 8.45 1.59 -5.97
CA SER A 129 9.67 1.83 -6.74
C SER A 129 10.27 3.21 -6.40
N PRO A 130 11.55 3.46 -6.69
CA PRO A 130 12.13 4.81 -6.60
C PRO A 130 11.34 5.81 -7.44
N TYR A 131 10.85 5.38 -8.60
CA TYR A 131 10.05 6.21 -9.48
C TYR A 131 8.70 6.59 -8.84
N GLY A 132 8.04 5.67 -8.14
CA GLY A 132 6.82 5.93 -7.38
C GLY A 132 7.06 6.86 -6.18
N LEU A 133 8.15 6.66 -5.44
CA LEU A 133 8.49 7.45 -4.26
C LEU A 133 8.88 8.90 -4.58
N LEU A 134 9.58 9.12 -5.70
CA LEU A 134 10.00 10.46 -6.14
C LEU A 134 8.86 11.30 -6.73
N ARG A 135 7.67 10.72 -6.90
CA ARG A 135 6.50 11.47 -7.36
C ARG A 135 5.81 12.19 -6.22
N PRO A 136 5.36 13.43 -6.43
CA PRO A 136 4.57 14.15 -5.44
C PRO A 136 3.36 13.35 -5.00
N SER A 137 3.09 13.38 -3.71
CA SER A 137 1.92 12.77 -3.07
C SER A 137 1.18 13.83 -2.25
N LEU A 138 -0.07 13.56 -1.94
CA LEU A 138 -0.84 14.42 -1.04
C LEU A 138 -0.16 14.47 0.34
N THR A 139 -0.08 15.67 0.90
CA THR A 139 0.34 15.82 2.29
C THR A 139 -0.73 15.25 3.23
N PRO A 140 -0.37 14.84 4.46
CA PRO A 140 -1.37 14.36 5.42
C PRO A 140 -2.53 15.33 5.63
N ALA A 141 -2.26 16.63 5.71
CA ALA A 141 -3.29 17.66 5.89
C ALA A 141 -4.25 17.73 4.68
N LEU A 142 -3.71 17.71 3.46
CA LEU A 142 -4.55 17.68 2.25
C LEU A 142 -5.34 16.38 2.13
N LEU A 143 -4.75 15.26 2.54
CA LEU A 143 -5.44 13.99 2.53
C LEU A 143 -6.66 14.02 3.45
N ASP A 144 -6.52 14.57 4.67
CA ASP A 144 -7.61 14.67 5.64
C ASP A 144 -8.76 15.56 5.13
N THR A 145 -8.46 16.62 4.38
CA THR A 145 -9.50 17.52 3.82
C THR A 145 -10.20 16.97 2.58
N ARG A 146 -9.64 15.94 1.93
CA ARG A 146 -10.18 15.37 0.69
C ARG A 146 -10.88 14.02 0.87
N VAL A 147 -10.97 13.52 2.11
CA VAL A 147 -11.67 12.29 2.43
C VAL A 147 -13.12 12.57 2.75
N VAL A 148 -14.01 12.01 1.95
CA VAL A 148 -15.45 11.97 2.28
C VAL A 148 -15.74 10.62 2.93
N ARG A 149 -16.23 10.64 4.16
CA ARG A 149 -16.67 9.44 4.88
C ARG A 149 -18.18 9.44 4.94
N LEU A 150 -18.79 8.34 4.58
CA LEU A 150 -20.23 8.12 4.63
C LEU A 150 -20.51 6.81 5.36
N CYS A 151 -21.43 6.88 6.29
CA CYS A 151 -21.95 5.72 7.01
C CYS A 151 -23.45 5.57 6.76
N THR A 152 -23.95 4.37 6.87
CA THR A 152 -25.40 4.15 6.82
C THR A 152 -26.09 4.92 7.94
N GLY A 153 -27.05 5.75 7.57
CA GLY A 153 -27.77 6.62 8.50
C GLY A 153 -27.29 8.08 8.49
N ASP A 154 -26.21 8.39 7.79
CA ASP A 154 -25.80 9.79 7.62
C ASP A 154 -26.81 10.55 6.74
N GLU A 155 -27.18 11.75 7.14
CA GLU A 155 -28.02 12.64 6.36
C GLU A 155 -27.16 13.61 5.56
N MET A 156 -27.14 13.45 4.25
CA MET A 156 -26.42 14.33 3.33
C MET A 156 -27.23 14.52 2.04
N THR A 157 -27.33 15.75 1.58
CA THR A 157 -27.99 15.97 0.29
C THR A 157 -27.09 15.52 -0.87
N PRO A 158 -27.66 14.97 -1.95
CA PRO A 158 -26.88 14.55 -3.11
C PRO A 158 -25.99 15.65 -3.69
N GLU A 159 -26.44 16.89 -3.61
CA GLU A 159 -25.71 18.06 -4.11
C GLU A 159 -24.41 18.30 -3.34
N ILE A 160 -24.47 18.26 -2.01
CA ILE A 160 -23.29 18.41 -1.12
C ILE A 160 -22.30 17.28 -1.38
N LEU A 161 -22.79 16.04 -1.51
CA LEU A 161 -21.93 14.91 -1.79
C LEU A 161 -21.25 15.01 -3.16
N LEU A 162 -22.00 15.41 -4.19
CA LEU A 162 -21.45 15.62 -5.53
C LEU A 162 -20.37 16.70 -5.56
N GLU A 163 -20.58 17.82 -4.85
CA GLU A 163 -19.60 18.90 -4.74
C GLU A 163 -18.31 18.40 -4.05
N ALA A 164 -18.45 17.70 -2.93
CA ALA A 164 -17.31 17.15 -2.20
C ALA A 164 -16.52 16.11 -3.03
N LEU A 165 -17.22 15.30 -3.84
CA LEU A 165 -16.59 14.34 -4.75
C LEU A 165 -15.89 15.04 -5.92
N ASP A 166 -16.52 16.04 -6.54
CA ASP A 166 -15.92 16.89 -7.59
C ASP A 166 -14.62 17.55 -7.07
N GLU A 167 -14.65 18.14 -5.87
CA GLU A 167 -13.47 18.72 -5.23
C GLU A 167 -12.39 17.69 -4.91
N SER A 168 -12.78 16.45 -4.64
CA SER A 168 -11.85 15.33 -4.41
C SER A 168 -11.29 14.75 -5.70
N GLY A 169 -11.75 15.23 -6.87
CA GLY A 169 -11.23 14.86 -8.18
C GLY A 169 -11.96 13.68 -8.83
N TYR A 170 -13.16 13.34 -8.36
CA TYR A 170 -14.01 12.38 -9.04
C TYR A 170 -14.52 12.95 -10.36
N VAL A 171 -14.67 12.09 -11.35
CA VAL A 171 -15.14 12.43 -12.70
C VAL A 171 -16.56 11.90 -12.89
N ARG A 172 -17.44 12.73 -13.50
CA ARG A 172 -18.79 12.31 -13.82
C ARG A 172 -18.78 11.43 -15.08
N GLU A 173 -19.20 10.18 -14.91
CA GLU A 173 -19.24 9.18 -15.98
C GLU A 173 -20.44 8.26 -15.78
N ASP A 174 -21.26 8.06 -16.81
CA ASP A 174 -22.40 7.16 -16.77
C ASP A 174 -22.34 6.17 -17.97
N PRO A 175 -22.20 4.87 -17.71
CA PRO A 175 -22.17 4.20 -16.41
C PRO A 175 -20.84 4.36 -15.66
N VAL A 176 -20.89 4.26 -14.34
CA VAL A 176 -19.70 4.23 -13.47
C VAL A 176 -19.01 2.87 -13.64
N THR A 177 -17.77 2.87 -14.11
CA THR A 177 -17.04 1.65 -14.48
C THR A 177 -15.64 1.54 -13.85
N ALA A 178 -15.10 2.64 -13.31
CA ALA A 178 -13.74 2.69 -12.78
C ALA A 178 -13.65 3.51 -11.48
N PRO A 179 -12.63 3.24 -10.64
CA PRO A 179 -12.37 4.02 -9.43
C PRO A 179 -12.24 5.52 -9.73
N GLY A 180 -12.83 6.36 -8.88
CA GLY A 180 -12.85 7.80 -9.06
C GLY A 180 -13.93 8.31 -10.02
N GLN A 181 -14.87 7.47 -10.43
CA GLN A 181 -16.04 7.87 -11.20
C GLN A 181 -17.28 7.98 -10.33
N MET A 182 -18.19 8.85 -10.72
CA MET A 182 -19.51 9.01 -10.11
C MET A 182 -20.56 9.34 -11.14
N ALA A 183 -21.82 8.93 -10.89
CA ALA A 183 -22.98 9.27 -11.69
C ALA A 183 -24.21 9.54 -10.83
N ARG A 184 -25.08 10.44 -11.28
CA ARG A 184 -26.38 10.71 -10.64
C ARG A 184 -27.51 10.29 -11.56
N ARG A 185 -28.41 9.48 -11.02
CA ARG A 185 -29.63 9.06 -11.71
C ARG A 185 -30.84 9.35 -10.81
N GLY A 186 -31.44 10.52 -11.01
CA GLY A 186 -32.55 10.95 -10.16
C GLY A 186 -32.12 11.14 -8.69
N GLY A 187 -32.67 10.33 -7.79
CA GLY A 187 -32.31 10.33 -6.36
C GLY A 187 -31.20 9.35 -5.99
N ILE A 188 -30.60 8.65 -6.97
CA ILE A 188 -29.54 7.67 -6.73
C ILE A 188 -28.21 8.28 -7.17
N LEU A 189 -27.19 8.09 -6.35
CA LEU A 189 -25.81 8.45 -6.66
C LEU A 189 -24.94 7.19 -6.68
N ASP A 190 -24.43 6.86 -7.87
CA ASP A 190 -23.47 5.79 -8.07
C ASP A 190 -22.05 6.37 -7.91
N VAL A 191 -21.26 5.77 -7.05
CA VAL A 191 -19.87 6.19 -6.82
C VAL A 191 -18.98 4.97 -6.80
N PHE A 192 -17.89 5.01 -7.58
CA PHE A 192 -16.84 4.01 -7.47
C PHE A 192 -15.72 4.57 -6.58
N PRO A 193 -15.62 4.15 -5.32
CA PRO A 193 -14.66 4.71 -4.38
C PRO A 193 -13.22 4.42 -4.78
N VAL A 194 -12.32 5.27 -4.29
CA VAL A 194 -10.87 5.20 -4.50
C VAL A 194 -10.23 4.53 -3.27
N GLY A 195 -10.44 3.24 -3.07
CA GLY A 195 -9.81 2.54 -1.94
C GLY A 195 -10.73 1.57 -1.24
#